data_7f1e6cd7066ff7a0a11571e903557dc3
#
_entry.id   7f1e6cd7066ff7a0a11571e903557dc3
#
_cell.length_a   1.000
_cell.length_b   1.000
_cell.length_c   1.000
_cell.angle_alpha   90.00
_cell.angle_beta   90.00
_cell.angle_gamma   90.00
#
_symmetry.space_group_name_H-M   'P 1'
#
loop_
_entity.id
_entity.type
_entity.pdbx_description
1 polymer ?
#
loop_
_entity_poly.entity_id
_entity_poly.type
_entity_poly.pdbx_seq_one_letter_code
_entity_poly.pdbx_strand_id
1 'polypeptide(L)'
;MKTKLLLVLVCFQLHALSWKKMQTSQEIDSIINFMVSPADQVGFSYKGAGNAILPLSYYNTPEYWGEYICKASGANCTVIDQYNPNDYTLSPLNSKESPGSDLQVERVNVNCGINIYDAACWQIALAVAAHAGRRSPTGESLYALANNVNTERANSESRAITKPDGTFTYNRTKITAPLQAYSYRMLSPAWLSKDPFMGTKYATYIKAQDLPDNPAYKEGLISWLDWKPITGENAWAFLIGPIQLAYLEYVMTGKKKSIPSDLLSIQNAIKVLPAFRAMQSSIGGIYYATSGSLGNVGSTPVNPYEISVENNASALAGLFMLHKLLDLVTPSAEIIEAKATIAGMIYGDKKTAGLLSFFKNYAWNKNTGTFVQGGIAMNNSWTPTLEPKAVDVSTWGVTVLGQPLLDSWFGFGTAYNVWLATKKWGGFYGADGELWGVGYSDQDGNGQKNQGIISAEWTAGAINMVRALITQYSHIAKAATSPKDQKQRAVTIIADLQKDHTSMTKHIISLRHDNYATNNAYKNVRPVNYDQLMKIPANKLSFLYASKRYFIPFGWFANPLPSTTSTAWIIMLNYDFNPFTLGGSYEAHFTPE
;
A
#
# COMPACT_ATOMS: atom_id res chain seq x y z
N MET A 1 27.36 -25.46 49.07
CA MET A 1 26.12 -24.74 48.74
C MET A 1 25.78 -25.04 47.25
N LYS A 2 24.77 -25.86 47.00
CA LYS A 2 24.32 -26.23 45.65
C LYS A 2 23.17 -25.29 45.28
N THR A 3 23.44 -24.35 44.36
CA THR A 3 22.42 -23.47 43.82
C THR A 3 21.59 -24.22 42.78
N LYS A 4 20.35 -24.53 43.10
CA LYS A 4 19.38 -25.14 42.18
C LYS A 4 18.92 -24.05 41.21
N LEU A 5 19.29 -24.19 39.95
CA LEU A 5 18.74 -23.40 38.84
C LEU A 5 17.34 -23.94 38.56
N LEU A 6 16.32 -23.17 38.90
CA LEU A 6 14.92 -23.48 38.62
C LEU A 6 14.65 -23.22 37.12
N LEU A 7 14.67 -24.29 36.33
CA LEU A 7 14.26 -24.27 34.94
C LEU A 7 12.73 -24.23 34.90
N VAL A 8 12.14 -23.05 34.70
CA VAL A 8 10.71 -22.92 34.41
C VAL A 8 10.49 -23.37 32.98
N LEU A 9 10.12 -24.62 32.79
CA LEU A 9 9.60 -25.13 31.51
C LEU A 9 8.20 -24.55 31.31
N VAL A 10 8.08 -23.46 30.58
CA VAL A 10 6.79 -23.01 30.06
C VAL A 10 6.47 -23.89 28.85
N CYS A 11 5.61 -24.87 29.05
CA CYS A 11 5.01 -25.64 27.95
C CYS A 11 4.10 -24.71 27.12
N PHE A 12 4.64 -24.14 26.06
CA PHE A 12 3.82 -23.50 25.02
C PHE A 12 3.25 -24.60 24.12
N GLN A 13 1.96 -24.87 24.26
CA GLN A 13 1.20 -25.59 23.25
C GLN A 13 1.30 -24.83 21.96
N LEU A 14 1.44 -25.53 20.83
CA LEU A 14 1.42 -25.01 19.46
C LEU A 14 0.02 -24.45 19.12
N HIS A 15 -0.34 -23.33 19.71
CA HIS A 15 -1.41 -22.49 19.19
C HIS A 15 -0.75 -21.48 18.23
N ALA A 16 -1.32 -21.29 17.04
CA ALA A 16 -0.99 -20.13 16.21
C ALA A 16 -1.01 -18.90 17.12
N LEU A 17 0.04 -18.06 17.05
CA LEU A 17 0.11 -16.85 17.87
C LEU A 17 -1.11 -15.99 17.53
N SER A 18 -2.04 -15.88 18.47
CA SER A 18 -3.20 -15.02 18.34
C SER A 18 -2.86 -13.68 18.98
N TRP A 19 -2.94 -12.61 18.19
CA TRP A 19 -2.64 -11.27 18.66
C TRP A 19 -3.87 -10.65 19.35
N LYS A 20 -3.61 -9.81 20.36
CA LYS A 20 -4.69 -9.08 21.02
C LYS A 20 -5.41 -8.19 20.00
N LYS A 21 -6.74 -8.27 19.97
CA LYS A 21 -7.57 -7.42 19.12
C LYS A 21 -7.33 -5.94 19.43
N MET A 22 -7.17 -5.14 18.41
CA MET A 22 -6.92 -3.70 18.53
C MET A 22 -8.20 -2.90 18.70
N GLN A 23 -9.30 -3.40 18.16
CA GLN A 23 -10.62 -2.78 18.18
C GLN A 23 -11.64 -3.78 18.71
N THR A 24 -12.64 -3.28 19.42
CA THR A 24 -13.81 -4.06 19.83
C THR A 24 -14.67 -4.41 18.61
N SER A 25 -15.61 -5.35 18.79
CA SER A 25 -16.56 -5.72 17.74
C SER A 25 -17.38 -4.54 17.25
N GLN A 26 -17.83 -3.69 18.16
CA GLN A 26 -18.62 -2.47 17.85
C GLN A 26 -17.79 -1.43 17.12
N GLU A 27 -16.53 -1.22 17.52
CA GLU A 27 -15.63 -0.30 16.82
C GLU A 27 -15.34 -0.78 15.39
N ILE A 28 -15.15 -2.09 15.17
CA ILE A 28 -15.01 -2.65 13.82
C ILE A 28 -16.27 -2.40 12.98
N ASP A 29 -17.44 -2.56 13.54
CA ASP A 29 -18.68 -2.27 12.81
C ASP A 29 -18.79 -0.77 12.46
N SER A 30 -18.34 0.12 13.33
CA SER A 30 -18.25 1.57 13.06
C SER A 30 -17.20 1.91 12.01
N ILE A 31 -16.08 1.18 11.97
CA ILE A 31 -15.05 1.31 10.93
C ILE A 31 -15.60 0.83 9.59
N ILE A 32 -16.24 -0.31 9.53
CA ILE A 32 -16.87 -0.83 8.32
C ILE A 32 -17.93 0.16 7.83
N ASN A 33 -18.75 0.70 8.73
CA ASN A 33 -19.73 1.73 8.38
C ASN A 33 -19.09 2.94 7.70
N PHE A 34 -17.96 3.43 8.21
CA PHE A 34 -17.22 4.51 7.54
C PHE A 34 -16.70 4.06 6.16
N MET A 35 -16.11 2.87 6.08
CA MET A 35 -15.51 2.37 4.84
C MET A 35 -16.51 2.23 3.69
N VAL A 36 -17.74 1.78 3.98
CA VAL A 36 -18.74 1.47 2.93
C VAL A 36 -19.78 2.57 2.74
N SER A 37 -19.87 3.54 3.65
CA SER A 37 -20.79 4.68 3.48
C SER A 37 -20.37 5.54 2.31
N PRO A 38 -21.35 6.09 1.56
CA PRO A 38 -21.09 7.08 0.53
C PRO A 38 -20.32 8.30 1.06
N ALA A 39 -19.46 8.87 0.22
CA ALA A 39 -18.65 10.05 0.59
C ALA A 39 -19.50 11.26 1.00
N ASP A 40 -20.68 11.45 0.39
CA ASP A 40 -21.64 12.49 0.75
C ASP A 40 -22.43 12.19 2.05
N GLN A 41 -22.24 11.00 2.61
CA GLN A 41 -22.78 10.58 3.91
C GLN A 41 -21.68 10.27 4.91
N VAL A 42 -20.54 10.93 4.79
CA VAL A 42 -19.36 10.74 5.66
C VAL A 42 -18.80 9.30 5.58
N GLY A 43 -18.16 9.01 4.49
CA GLY A 43 -17.51 7.70 4.23
C GLY A 43 -16.56 7.75 3.06
N PHE A 44 -15.99 6.59 2.71
CA PHE A 44 -15.06 6.51 1.58
C PHE A 44 -15.73 6.07 0.28
N SER A 45 -16.89 5.44 0.34
CA SER A 45 -17.47 4.79 -0.81
C SER A 45 -17.94 5.80 -1.85
N TYR A 46 -17.61 5.54 -3.08
CA TYR A 46 -18.02 6.32 -4.22
C TYR A 46 -18.65 5.42 -5.28
N LYS A 47 -19.81 5.81 -5.79
CA LYS A 47 -20.49 5.10 -6.86
C LYS A 47 -20.09 5.67 -8.20
N GLY A 48 -19.29 4.93 -8.96
CA GLY A 48 -18.85 5.29 -10.30
C GLY A 48 -19.92 5.09 -11.37
N ALA A 49 -19.56 5.35 -12.61
CA ALA A 49 -20.38 4.99 -13.76
C ALA A 49 -20.61 3.46 -13.81
N GLY A 50 -21.81 3.03 -14.13
CA GLY A 50 -22.12 1.60 -14.22
C GLY A 50 -22.39 0.88 -12.89
N ASN A 51 -22.62 1.61 -11.79
CA ASN A 51 -22.90 1.11 -10.44
C ASN A 51 -21.73 0.45 -9.70
N ALA A 52 -20.51 0.48 -10.25
CA ALA A 52 -19.35 0.04 -9.51
C ALA A 52 -19.01 1.00 -8.36
N ILE A 53 -18.58 0.45 -7.24
CA ILE A 53 -18.23 1.19 -6.05
C ILE A 53 -16.72 1.12 -5.87
N LEU A 54 -16.09 2.28 -5.71
CA LEU A 54 -14.68 2.46 -5.40
C LEU A 54 -14.54 3.31 -4.14
N PRO A 55 -13.47 3.14 -3.35
CA PRO A 55 -13.20 4.03 -2.24
C PRO A 55 -12.45 5.28 -2.72
N LEU A 56 -12.81 6.45 -2.21
CA LEU A 56 -11.92 7.61 -2.22
C LEU A 56 -10.72 7.32 -1.32
N SER A 57 -9.56 7.85 -1.66
CA SER A 57 -8.34 7.68 -0.86
C SER A 57 -8.45 8.34 0.51
N TYR A 58 -9.16 9.47 0.58
CA TYR A 58 -9.37 10.25 1.80
C TYR A 58 -10.81 10.71 1.95
N TYR A 59 -11.21 10.93 3.21
CA TYR A 59 -12.38 11.74 3.52
C TYR A 59 -11.93 13.13 3.95
N ASN A 60 -12.49 14.16 3.32
CA ASN A 60 -12.20 15.54 3.60
C ASN A 60 -13.49 16.37 3.55
N THR A 61 -13.46 17.56 4.13
CA THR A 61 -14.54 18.53 4.05
C THR A 61 -14.05 19.82 3.42
N PRO A 62 -14.93 20.60 2.76
CA PRO A 62 -14.54 21.92 2.24
C PRO A 62 -13.99 22.84 3.34
N GLU A 63 -14.56 22.76 4.54
CA GLU A 63 -14.12 23.55 5.68
C GLU A 63 -12.70 23.18 6.13
N TYR A 64 -12.39 21.90 6.21
CA TYR A 64 -11.03 21.45 6.56
C TYR A 64 -10.02 21.86 5.50
N TRP A 65 -10.36 21.73 4.22
CA TRP A 65 -9.52 22.19 3.14
C TRP A 65 -9.21 23.68 3.26
N GLY A 66 -10.24 24.54 3.35
CA GLY A 66 -10.08 25.99 3.38
C GLY A 66 -9.39 26.49 4.66
N GLU A 67 -9.84 26.04 5.82
CA GLU A 67 -9.37 26.55 7.11
C GLU A 67 -7.98 26.02 7.51
N TYR A 68 -7.60 24.82 7.06
CA TYR A 68 -6.35 24.22 7.48
C TYR A 68 -5.36 24.03 6.34
N ILE A 69 -5.71 23.25 5.32
CA ILE A 69 -4.72 22.90 4.30
C ILE A 69 -4.31 24.12 3.47
N CYS A 70 -5.27 24.87 2.98
CA CYS A 70 -5.02 26.03 2.14
C CYS A 70 -4.25 27.12 2.92
N LYS A 71 -4.70 27.46 4.13
CA LYS A 71 -4.01 28.44 4.98
C LYS A 71 -2.61 27.98 5.39
N ALA A 72 -2.44 26.71 5.75
CA ALA A 72 -1.14 26.16 6.13
C ALA A 72 -0.14 26.16 4.97
N SER A 73 -0.61 26.15 3.73
CA SER A 73 0.24 26.20 2.54
C SER A 73 0.76 27.60 2.24
N GLY A 74 0.29 28.64 2.92
CA GLY A 74 0.56 30.03 2.59
C GLY A 74 0.01 30.46 1.23
N ALA A 75 -0.86 29.63 0.63
CA ALA A 75 -1.48 29.93 -0.64
C ALA A 75 -2.60 30.96 -0.48
N ASN A 76 -2.85 31.74 -1.52
CA ASN A 76 -4.03 32.57 -1.60
C ASN A 76 -5.24 31.66 -1.81
N CYS A 77 -5.96 31.33 -0.74
CA CYS A 77 -7.13 30.49 -0.77
C CYS A 77 -8.21 31.03 -1.72
N THR A 78 -8.29 32.33 -1.88
CA THR A 78 -9.22 32.99 -2.79
C THR A 78 -8.95 32.60 -4.25
N VAL A 79 -7.69 32.50 -4.65
CA VAL A 79 -7.33 32.06 -6.02
C VAL A 79 -7.66 30.59 -6.24
N ILE A 80 -7.40 29.74 -5.22
CA ILE A 80 -7.76 28.33 -5.30
C ILE A 80 -9.28 28.14 -5.29
N ASP A 81 -9.98 28.93 -4.49
CA ASP A 81 -11.44 28.91 -4.36
C ASP A 81 -12.15 29.52 -5.59
N GLN A 82 -11.49 30.42 -6.30
CA GLN A 82 -11.96 31.02 -7.54
C GLN A 82 -11.59 30.21 -8.78
N TYR A 83 -11.32 28.93 -8.62
CA TYR A 83 -11.12 28.04 -9.75
C TYR A 83 -12.20 28.25 -10.79
N ASN A 84 -11.79 28.72 -11.98
CA ASN A 84 -12.72 28.94 -13.09
C ASN A 84 -13.01 27.59 -13.78
N PRO A 85 -14.22 27.04 -13.63
CA PRO A 85 -14.56 25.76 -14.22
C PRO A 85 -14.59 25.80 -15.76
N ASN A 86 -14.50 27.00 -16.38
CA ASN A 86 -14.44 27.17 -17.81
C ASN A 86 -13.02 27.30 -18.34
N ASP A 87 -12.06 27.54 -17.47
CA ASP A 87 -10.66 27.71 -17.81
C ASP A 87 -9.76 26.77 -17.02
N TYR A 88 -9.73 25.54 -17.46
CA TYR A 88 -8.91 24.50 -16.90
C TYR A 88 -7.42 24.63 -17.20
N THR A 89 -7.03 25.57 -18.08
CA THR A 89 -5.62 25.89 -18.33
C THR A 89 -5.04 26.74 -17.21
N LEU A 90 -5.88 27.46 -16.51
CA LEU A 90 -5.56 28.25 -15.32
C LEU A 90 -5.80 27.47 -14.03
N SER A 91 -5.71 26.18 -14.10
CA SER A 91 -5.84 25.39 -12.87
C SER A 91 -4.85 25.90 -11.82
N PRO A 92 -5.15 25.70 -10.55
CA PRO A 92 -4.24 26.04 -9.46
C PRO A 92 -2.82 25.49 -9.62
N LEU A 93 -2.60 24.47 -10.43
CA LEU A 93 -1.27 23.96 -10.80
C LEU A 93 -0.39 24.99 -11.50
N ASN A 94 -0.98 25.80 -12.35
CA ASN A 94 -0.28 26.77 -13.15
C ASN A 94 -0.31 28.16 -12.51
N SER A 95 -0.96 28.31 -11.33
CA SER A 95 -0.98 29.60 -10.66
C SER A 95 0.41 29.87 -10.07
N LYS A 96 0.91 31.08 -10.28
CA LYS A 96 2.20 31.53 -9.73
C LYS A 96 2.25 31.51 -8.20
N GLU A 97 1.11 31.36 -7.55
CA GLU A 97 0.95 31.39 -6.10
C GLU A 97 0.87 29.99 -5.49
N SER A 98 0.62 28.97 -6.29
CA SER A 98 0.77 27.63 -5.79
C SER A 98 2.27 27.35 -5.65
N PRO A 99 2.75 26.81 -4.54
CA PRO A 99 4.07 26.21 -4.53
C PRO A 99 4.07 25.01 -5.48
N GLY A 100 3.84 25.32 -6.76
CA GLY A 100 3.84 24.38 -7.85
C GLY A 100 2.70 23.38 -7.85
N SER A 101 2.92 22.36 -8.63
CA SER A 101 2.07 21.19 -8.80
C SER A 101 1.66 20.49 -7.50
N ASP A 102 2.42 20.65 -6.43
CA ASP A 102 2.28 19.88 -5.20
C ASP A 102 0.97 20.15 -4.46
N LEU A 103 0.58 21.43 -4.32
CA LEU A 103 -0.67 21.77 -3.62
C LEU A 103 -1.90 21.30 -4.40
N GLN A 104 -1.87 21.34 -5.72
CA GLN A 104 -2.99 20.85 -6.51
C GLN A 104 -3.06 19.33 -6.55
N VAL A 105 -1.92 18.65 -6.62
CA VAL A 105 -1.88 17.19 -6.44
C VAL A 105 -2.48 16.83 -5.09
N GLU A 106 -2.12 17.56 -4.03
CA GLU A 106 -2.72 17.40 -2.71
C GLU A 106 -4.23 17.60 -2.75
N ARG A 107 -4.70 18.70 -3.33
CA ARG A 107 -6.13 19.03 -3.44
C ARG A 107 -6.93 17.92 -4.10
N VAL A 108 -6.44 17.43 -5.24
CA VAL A 108 -7.11 16.35 -5.95
C VAL A 108 -7.12 15.07 -5.13
N ASN A 109 -6.00 14.70 -4.53
CA ASN A 109 -5.89 13.48 -3.73
C ASN A 109 -6.84 13.50 -2.54
N VAL A 110 -6.87 14.60 -1.78
CA VAL A 110 -7.64 14.64 -0.52
C VAL A 110 -9.14 14.86 -0.76
N ASN A 111 -9.53 15.41 -1.90
CA ASN A 111 -10.93 15.74 -2.17
C ASN A 111 -11.63 14.70 -3.07
N CYS A 112 -10.92 14.12 -4.04
CA CYS A 112 -11.57 13.25 -5.04
C CYS A 112 -10.66 12.17 -5.62
N GLY A 113 -9.44 12.02 -5.11
CA GLY A 113 -8.52 11.01 -5.60
C GLY A 113 -8.97 9.60 -5.23
N ILE A 114 -8.84 8.68 -6.17
CA ILE A 114 -8.96 7.25 -5.97
C ILE A 114 -7.60 6.66 -6.35
N ASN A 115 -6.81 6.32 -5.35
CA ASN A 115 -5.56 5.62 -5.57
C ASN A 115 -5.86 4.12 -5.70
N ILE A 116 -5.32 3.48 -6.73
CA ILE A 116 -5.60 2.05 -6.96
C ILE A 116 -5.01 1.13 -5.89
N TYR A 117 -3.95 1.56 -5.22
CA TYR A 117 -3.41 0.89 -4.03
C TYR A 117 -4.41 0.95 -2.87
N ASP A 118 -4.98 2.12 -2.60
CA ASP A 118 -5.97 2.30 -1.54
C ASP A 118 -7.21 1.45 -1.82
N ALA A 119 -7.65 1.40 -3.08
CA ALA A 119 -8.75 0.54 -3.50
C ALA A 119 -8.45 -0.95 -3.29
N ALA A 120 -7.20 -1.39 -3.51
CA ALA A 120 -6.77 -2.76 -3.22
C ALA A 120 -6.77 -3.06 -1.71
N CYS A 121 -6.27 -2.15 -0.88
CA CYS A 121 -6.31 -2.29 0.58
C CYS A 121 -7.76 -2.35 1.10
N TRP A 122 -8.64 -1.47 0.59
CA TRP A 122 -10.07 -1.49 0.90
C TRP A 122 -10.72 -2.83 0.52
N GLN A 123 -10.40 -3.34 -0.66
CA GLN A 123 -10.88 -4.64 -1.15
C GLN A 123 -10.49 -5.78 -0.22
N ILE A 124 -9.22 -5.84 0.21
CA ILE A 124 -8.74 -6.87 1.15
C ILE A 124 -9.43 -6.73 2.50
N ALA A 125 -9.51 -5.51 3.04
CA ALA A 125 -10.12 -5.26 4.35
C ALA A 125 -11.59 -5.69 4.38
N LEU A 126 -12.36 -5.40 3.33
CA LEU A 126 -13.74 -5.88 3.22
C LEU A 126 -13.84 -7.40 3.10
N ALA A 127 -12.95 -8.03 2.34
CA ALA A 127 -12.90 -9.49 2.22
C ALA A 127 -12.55 -10.16 3.56
N VAL A 128 -11.60 -9.61 4.31
CA VAL A 128 -11.21 -10.08 5.65
C VAL A 128 -12.37 -9.91 6.64
N ALA A 129 -13.04 -8.75 6.63
CA ALA A 129 -14.20 -8.50 7.49
C ALA A 129 -15.37 -9.45 7.14
N ALA A 130 -15.60 -9.68 5.84
CA ALA A 130 -16.62 -10.63 5.36
C ALA A 130 -16.31 -12.06 5.83
N HIS A 131 -15.05 -12.49 5.73
CA HIS A 131 -14.59 -13.79 6.21
C HIS A 131 -14.81 -13.94 7.73
N ALA A 132 -14.63 -12.86 8.48
CA ALA A 132 -14.91 -12.79 9.92
C ALA A 132 -16.41 -12.67 10.25
N GLY A 133 -17.30 -12.82 9.28
CA GLY A 133 -18.75 -12.81 9.47
C GLY A 133 -19.38 -11.42 9.54
N ARG A 134 -18.65 -10.35 9.21
CA ARG A 134 -19.17 -8.99 9.23
C ARG A 134 -20.02 -8.69 7.98
N ARG A 135 -20.89 -7.71 8.10
CA ARG A 135 -21.75 -7.21 7.02
C ARG A 135 -21.71 -5.69 6.97
N SER A 136 -22.13 -5.13 5.84
CA SER A 136 -22.38 -3.68 5.77
C SER A 136 -23.56 -3.28 6.65
N PRO A 137 -23.70 -2.01 7.05
CA PRO A 137 -24.85 -1.51 7.80
C PRO A 137 -26.19 -1.71 7.07
N THR A 138 -26.16 -1.78 5.73
CA THR A 138 -27.34 -2.04 4.89
C THR A 138 -27.63 -3.53 4.73
N GLY A 139 -26.81 -4.44 5.31
CA GLY A 139 -26.91 -5.88 5.16
C GLY A 139 -26.28 -6.43 3.89
N GLU A 140 -25.74 -5.58 3.02
CA GLU A 140 -25.05 -5.99 1.80
C GLU A 140 -23.79 -6.82 2.11
N SER A 141 -23.48 -7.77 1.24
CA SER A 141 -22.30 -8.61 1.36
C SER A 141 -21.02 -7.79 1.14
N LEU A 142 -20.10 -7.82 2.12
CA LEU A 142 -18.79 -7.17 1.96
C LEU A 142 -17.94 -7.83 0.87
N TYR A 143 -18.12 -9.12 0.57
CA TYR A 143 -17.52 -9.76 -0.62
C TYR A 143 -18.03 -9.17 -1.91
N ALA A 144 -19.34 -8.90 -2.01
CA ALA A 144 -19.92 -8.28 -3.19
C ALA A 144 -19.38 -6.87 -3.41
N LEU A 145 -19.29 -6.07 -2.34
CA LEU A 145 -18.68 -4.73 -2.38
C LEU A 145 -17.19 -4.81 -2.80
N ALA A 146 -16.42 -5.73 -2.25
CA ALA A 146 -15.02 -5.94 -2.64
C ALA A 146 -14.87 -6.34 -4.12
N ASN A 147 -15.79 -7.14 -4.66
CA ASN A 147 -15.78 -7.54 -6.06
C ASN A 147 -16.08 -6.38 -7.03
N ASN A 148 -16.80 -5.34 -6.60
CA ASN A 148 -17.02 -4.15 -7.42
C ASN A 148 -15.71 -3.48 -7.87
N VAL A 149 -14.66 -3.54 -7.04
CA VAL A 149 -13.33 -3.03 -7.39
C VAL A 149 -12.76 -3.76 -8.62
N ASN A 150 -12.92 -5.08 -8.70
CA ASN A 150 -12.45 -5.86 -9.85
C ASN A 150 -13.22 -5.50 -11.13
N THR A 151 -14.53 -5.30 -11.02
CA THR A 151 -15.40 -4.92 -12.15
C THR A 151 -14.99 -3.54 -12.68
N GLU A 152 -14.77 -2.58 -11.80
CA GLU A 152 -14.41 -1.23 -12.22
C GLU A 152 -13.00 -1.19 -12.82
N ARG A 153 -12.05 -1.96 -12.29
CA ARG A 153 -10.74 -2.11 -12.91
C ARG A 153 -10.81 -2.65 -14.32
N ALA A 154 -11.59 -3.71 -14.54
CA ALA A 154 -11.77 -4.26 -15.87
C ALA A 154 -12.38 -3.25 -16.84
N ASN A 155 -13.35 -2.44 -16.39
CA ASN A 155 -13.95 -1.39 -17.18
C ASN A 155 -12.96 -0.26 -17.50
N SER A 156 -12.15 0.12 -16.54
CA SER A 156 -11.13 1.17 -16.69
C SER A 156 -10.02 0.74 -17.61
N GLU A 157 -9.62 -0.51 -17.51
CA GLU A 157 -8.53 -1.12 -18.21
C GLU A 157 -8.72 -1.12 -19.72
N SER A 158 -9.92 -1.43 -20.20
CA SER A 158 -10.24 -1.37 -21.62
C SER A 158 -10.16 0.03 -22.21
N ARG A 159 -10.08 1.07 -21.37
CA ARG A 159 -10.18 2.47 -21.77
C ARG A 159 -8.90 3.26 -21.56
N ALA A 160 -8.10 2.90 -20.55
CA ALA A 160 -7.12 3.85 -20.01
C ALA A 160 -5.66 3.52 -20.31
N ILE A 161 -5.29 2.29 -20.55
CA ILE A 161 -3.90 1.89 -20.30
C ILE A 161 -3.19 1.34 -21.50
N THR A 162 -3.91 0.76 -22.41
CA THR A 162 -3.37 0.43 -23.72
C THR A 162 -3.54 1.62 -24.65
N LYS A 163 -2.48 2.00 -25.35
CA LYS A 163 -2.68 2.85 -26.53
C LYS A 163 -3.76 2.22 -27.42
N PRO A 164 -4.53 3.00 -28.18
CA PRO A 164 -5.61 2.50 -29.01
C PRO A 164 -5.22 1.37 -29.97
N ASP A 165 -3.93 1.28 -30.31
CA ASP A 165 -3.37 0.22 -31.15
C ASP A 165 -2.87 -1.01 -30.38
N GLY A 166 -3.10 -1.09 -29.08
CA GLY A 166 -2.62 -2.17 -28.22
C GLY A 166 -1.10 -2.20 -28.05
N THR A 167 -0.39 -1.13 -28.44
CA THR A 167 1.06 -1.09 -28.36
C THR A 167 1.54 -0.44 -27.09
N PHE A 168 2.61 -0.98 -26.56
CA PHE A 168 3.30 -0.54 -25.38
C PHE A 168 4.78 -0.37 -25.70
N THR A 169 5.38 0.74 -25.31
CA THR A 169 6.80 0.97 -25.56
C THR A 169 7.55 0.94 -24.24
N TYR A 170 8.47 0.03 -24.12
CA TYR A 170 9.40 -0.02 -23.00
C TYR A 170 10.86 0.03 -23.54
N ASN A 171 11.68 0.91 -22.97
CA ASN A 171 13.08 1.11 -23.39
C ASN A 171 13.26 1.18 -24.92
N ARG A 172 12.35 1.89 -25.61
CA ARG A 172 12.28 1.99 -27.08
C ARG A 172 11.92 0.69 -27.80
N THR A 173 11.67 -0.39 -27.10
CA THR A 173 11.18 -1.63 -27.69
C THR A 173 9.65 -1.56 -27.76
N LYS A 174 9.12 -1.65 -28.96
CA LYS A 174 7.68 -1.71 -29.18
C LYS A 174 7.21 -3.13 -28.82
N ILE A 175 6.31 -3.23 -27.85
CA ILE A 175 5.73 -4.49 -27.43
C ILE A 175 4.29 -4.52 -27.91
N THR A 176 3.95 -5.51 -28.72
CA THR A 176 2.59 -5.74 -29.19
C THR A 176 2.00 -6.84 -28.30
N ALA A 177 1.25 -6.44 -27.29
CA ALA A 177 0.45 -7.34 -26.47
C ALA A 177 -0.63 -6.50 -25.80
N PRO A 178 -1.76 -7.07 -25.40
CA PRO A 178 -2.72 -6.38 -24.54
C PRO A 178 -2.11 -6.21 -23.15
N LEU A 179 -1.22 -5.23 -23.03
CA LEU A 179 -0.58 -4.89 -21.79
C LEU A 179 -1.52 -4.02 -20.99
N GLN A 180 -1.79 -4.47 -19.80
CA GLN A 180 -2.68 -3.78 -18.89
C GLN A 180 -1.87 -3.27 -17.71
N ALA A 181 -1.24 -2.11 -17.87
CA ALA A 181 -0.66 -1.38 -16.78
C ALA A 181 -1.64 -0.27 -16.37
N TYR A 182 -1.86 -0.07 -15.11
CA TYR A 182 -2.92 0.79 -14.59
C TYR A 182 -2.31 2.04 -13.95
N SER A 183 -2.87 3.22 -14.18
CA SER A 183 -2.42 4.42 -13.48
C SER A 183 -2.76 4.33 -11.99
N TYR A 184 -1.97 4.94 -11.16
CA TYR A 184 -2.18 4.86 -9.72
C TYR A 184 -3.25 5.81 -9.19
N ARG A 185 -3.72 6.76 -9.99
CA ARG A 185 -4.73 7.74 -9.55
C ARG A 185 -5.86 7.86 -10.54
N MET A 186 -7.06 7.62 -10.05
CA MET A 186 -8.30 7.85 -10.77
C MET A 186 -9.10 8.95 -10.08
N LEU A 187 -9.68 9.84 -10.84
CA LEU A 187 -10.57 10.88 -10.35
C LEU A 187 -12.02 10.47 -10.57
N SER A 188 -12.84 10.75 -9.58
CA SER A 188 -14.27 10.52 -9.64
C SER A 188 -15.00 11.69 -10.30
N PRO A 189 -15.58 11.56 -11.49
CA PRO A 189 -16.29 12.66 -12.13
C PRO A 189 -17.50 13.16 -11.34
N ALA A 190 -18.25 12.26 -10.72
CA ALA A 190 -19.44 12.65 -9.97
C ALA A 190 -19.12 13.36 -8.66
N TRP A 191 -18.02 12.99 -8.01
CA TRP A 191 -17.55 13.71 -6.83
C TRP A 191 -17.06 15.10 -7.22
N LEU A 192 -16.29 15.21 -8.31
CA LEU A 192 -15.85 16.49 -8.88
C LEU A 192 -17.03 17.44 -9.15
N SER A 193 -18.17 16.91 -9.56
CA SER A 193 -19.35 17.73 -9.82
C SER A 193 -19.95 18.36 -8.56
N LYS A 194 -19.69 17.79 -7.40
CA LYS A 194 -20.14 18.27 -6.09
C LYS A 194 -19.10 19.10 -5.35
N ASP A 195 -17.85 19.07 -5.78
CA ASP A 195 -16.79 19.87 -5.18
C ASP A 195 -16.94 21.32 -5.62
N PRO A 196 -17.20 22.26 -4.68
CA PRO A 196 -17.36 23.67 -4.99
C PRO A 196 -16.13 24.32 -5.62
N PHE A 197 -14.95 23.72 -5.42
CA PHE A 197 -13.68 24.24 -5.94
C PHE A 197 -13.30 23.63 -7.29
N MET A 198 -13.72 22.42 -7.58
CA MET A 198 -13.26 21.68 -8.75
C MET A 198 -14.30 21.63 -9.87
N GLY A 199 -15.56 21.49 -9.54
CA GLY A 199 -16.66 21.46 -10.51
C GLY A 199 -16.57 20.30 -11.53
N THR A 200 -17.60 20.17 -12.35
CA THR A 200 -17.67 19.09 -13.36
C THR A 200 -16.59 19.17 -14.44
N LYS A 201 -16.04 20.34 -14.68
CA LYS A 201 -15.07 20.55 -15.76
C LYS A 201 -13.63 20.19 -15.40
N TYR A 202 -13.36 19.86 -14.13
CA TYR A 202 -12.03 19.42 -13.75
C TYR A 202 -11.60 18.12 -14.46
N ALA A 203 -12.51 17.18 -14.61
CA ALA A 203 -12.24 15.99 -15.42
C ALA A 203 -11.90 16.33 -16.87
N THR A 204 -12.54 17.37 -17.44
CA THR A 204 -12.23 17.89 -18.76
C THR A 204 -10.86 18.55 -18.81
N TYR A 205 -10.46 19.26 -17.75
CA TYR A 205 -9.14 19.85 -17.62
C TYR A 205 -8.03 18.80 -17.73
N ILE A 206 -8.12 17.72 -16.96
CA ILE A 206 -7.13 16.64 -17.01
C ILE A 206 -7.04 16.04 -18.41
N LYS A 207 -8.15 15.93 -19.14
CA LYS A 207 -8.17 15.48 -20.53
C LYS A 207 -7.45 16.42 -21.51
N ALA A 208 -7.59 17.71 -21.29
CA ALA A 208 -7.00 18.72 -22.18
C ALA A 208 -5.49 18.87 -21.96
N GLN A 209 -4.96 18.33 -20.88
CA GLN A 209 -3.53 18.42 -20.53
C GLN A 209 -2.70 17.30 -21.15
N ASP A 210 -2.86 17.03 -22.44
CA ASP A 210 -1.97 16.17 -23.24
C ASP A 210 -1.54 14.85 -22.59
N LEU A 211 -2.38 14.33 -21.71
CA LEU A 211 -2.23 12.95 -21.34
C LEU A 211 -2.43 12.12 -22.59
N PRO A 212 -1.70 11.01 -22.74
CA PRO A 212 -1.65 10.28 -23.99
C PRO A 212 -3.02 10.07 -24.60
N ASP A 213 -3.11 10.13 -25.88
CA ASP A 213 -4.34 9.92 -26.65
C ASP A 213 -5.02 8.62 -26.21
N ASN A 214 -5.94 8.74 -25.27
CA ASN A 214 -6.61 7.61 -24.65
C ASN A 214 -8.12 7.84 -24.71
N PRO A 215 -8.89 6.90 -25.30
CA PRO A 215 -10.34 7.03 -25.43
C PRO A 215 -11.06 7.27 -24.09
N ALA A 216 -10.57 6.72 -23.00
CA ALA A 216 -11.17 6.89 -21.68
C ALA A 216 -11.24 8.35 -21.22
N TYR A 217 -10.27 9.17 -21.62
CA TYR A 217 -10.31 10.59 -21.32
C TYR A 217 -11.39 11.32 -22.11
N LYS A 218 -11.69 10.85 -23.31
CA LYS A 218 -12.74 11.43 -24.18
C LYS A 218 -14.13 11.11 -23.66
N GLU A 219 -14.32 9.95 -23.06
CA GLU A 219 -15.61 9.50 -22.55
C GLU A 219 -16.01 10.14 -21.20
N GLY A 220 -15.08 10.69 -20.45
CA GLY A 220 -15.37 11.43 -19.21
C GLY A 220 -15.74 10.59 -18.01
N LEU A 221 -15.61 9.28 -18.09
CA LEU A 221 -16.03 8.36 -17.04
C LEU A 221 -15.01 8.27 -15.91
N ILE A 222 -13.73 8.20 -16.25
CA ILE A 222 -12.60 8.22 -15.32
C ILE A 222 -11.55 9.14 -15.89
N SER A 223 -10.99 9.99 -15.06
CA SER A 223 -9.90 10.88 -15.41
C SER A 223 -8.67 10.55 -14.61
N TRP A 224 -7.52 10.67 -15.22
CA TRP A 224 -6.23 10.37 -14.61
C TRP A 224 -5.55 11.64 -14.16
N LEU A 225 -5.05 11.67 -12.92
CA LEU A 225 -4.29 12.80 -12.42
C LEU A 225 -2.88 12.81 -13.00
N ASP A 226 -2.25 11.67 -13.01
CA ASP A 226 -1.00 11.47 -13.71
C ASP A 226 -1.04 10.16 -14.50
N TRP A 227 -0.15 10.05 -15.46
CA TRP A 227 -0.08 8.91 -16.34
C TRP A 227 1.25 8.18 -16.13
N LYS A 228 1.33 7.42 -15.06
CA LYS A 228 2.45 6.53 -14.78
C LYS A 228 1.95 5.24 -14.15
N PRO A 229 1.79 4.20 -14.96
CA PRO A 229 1.42 2.88 -14.47
C PRO A 229 2.58 2.29 -13.65
N ILE A 230 2.52 2.49 -12.34
CA ILE A 230 3.55 2.10 -11.39
C ILE A 230 3.46 0.61 -11.08
N THR A 231 4.59 -0.08 -11.08
CA THR A 231 4.69 -1.52 -10.84
C THR A 231 4.10 -1.96 -9.51
N GLY A 232 4.43 -1.28 -8.41
CA GLY A 232 3.93 -1.64 -7.08
C GLY A 232 2.42 -1.51 -6.97
N GLU A 233 1.86 -0.39 -7.41
CA GLU A 233 0.42 -0.17 -7.37
C GLU A 233 -0.34 -1.13 -8.28
N ASN A 234 0.22 -1.47 -9.45
CA ASN A 234 -0.34 -2.51 -10.30
C ASN A 234 -0.26 -3.89 -9.65
N ALA A 235 0.79 -4.19 -8.89
CA ALA A 235 0.88 -5.42 -8.12
C ALA A 235 -0.24 -5.50 -7.05
N TRP A 236 -0.54 -4.40 -6.37
CA TRP A 236 -1.66 -4.35 -5.44
C TRP A 236 -3.01 -4.47 -6.16
N ALA A 237 -3.19 -3.74 -7.23
CA ALA A 237 -4.45 -3.65 -7.96
C ALA A 237 -4.83 -4.95 -8.68
N PHE A 238 -3.88 -5.63 -9.29
CA PHE A 238 -4.15 -6.81 -10.13
C PHE A 238 -3.73 -8.13 -9.49
N LEU A 239 -2.82 -8.11 -8.53
CA LEU A 239 -2.34 -9.33 -7.88
C LEU A 239 -2.81 -9.41 -6.43
N ILE A 240 -2.29 -8.55 -5.53
CA ILE A 240 -2.48 -8.73 -4.08
C ILE A 240 -3.96 -8.64 -3.71
N GLY A 241 -4.64 -7.55 -4.05
CA GLY A 241 -6.06 -7.33 -3.70
C GLY A 241 -7.01 -8.40 -4.26
N PRO A 242 -7.05 -8.59 -5.59
CA PRO A 242 -7.95 -9.56 -6.20
C PRO A 242 -7.69 -11.01 -5.79
N ILE A 243 -6.42 -11.38 -5.57
CA ILE A 243 -6.04 -12.75 -5.20
C ILE A 243 -6.44 -13.05 -3.75
N GLN A 244 -6.22 -12.11 -2.83
CA GLN A 244 -6.67 -12.26 -1.45
C GLN A 244 -8.19 -12.37 -1.36
N LEU A 245 -8.92 -11.54 -2.11
CA LEU A 245 -10.37 -11.63 -2.19
C LEU A 245 -10.81 -13.00 -2.70
N ALA A 246 -10.26 -13.48 -3.82
CA ALA A 246 -10.62 -14.79 -4.38
C ALA A 246 -10.32 -15.92 -3.40
N TYR A 247 -9.18 -15.90 -2.75
CA TYR A 247 -8.79 -16.92 -1.77
C TYR A 247 -9.73 -16.94 -0.55
N LEU A 248 -10.01 -15.78 0.03
CA LEU A 248 -10.91 -15.66 1.18
C LEU A 248 -12.32 -16.09 0.84
N GLU A 249 -12.85 -15.68 -0.31
CA GLU A 249 -14.23 -15.97 -0.70
C GLU A 249 -14.44 -17.44 -1.10
N TYR A 250 -13.51 -18.06 -1.82
CA TYR A 250 -13.70 -19.39 -2.39
C TYR A 250 -13.06 -20.50 -1.56
N VAL A 251 -11.86 -20.28 -1.05
CA VAL A 251 -11.09 -21.33 -0.39
C VAL A 251 -11.40 -21.38 1.11
N MET A 252 -11.22 -20.25 1.81
CA MET A 252 -11.37 -20.22 3.27
C MET A 252 -12.82 -20.36 3.73
N THR A 253 -13.81 -20.03 2.90
CA THR A 253 -15.21 -20.30 3.21
C THR A 253 -15.59 -21.78 3.05
N GLY A 254 -14.71 -22.61 2.49
CA GLY A 254 -14.97 -24.02 2.20
C GLY A 254 -16.01 -24.25 1.09
N LYS A 255 -16.42 -23.20 0.39
CA LYS A 255 -17.49 -23.29 -0.63
C LYS A 255 -17.10 -24.12 -1.85
N LYS A 256 -15.82 -24.19 -2.21
CA LYS A 256 -15.37 -24.95 -3.39
C LYS A 256 -13.98 -25.54 -3.17
N LYS A 257 -13.76 -26.72 -3.79
CA LYS A 257 -12.44 -27.38 -3.82
C LYS A 257 -11.52 -26.79 -4.90
N SER A 258 -12.06 -26.05 -5.87
CA SER A 258 -11.30 -25.40 -6.94
C SER A 258 -11.87 -24.02 -7.23
N ILE A 259 -11.01 -23.12 -7.66
CA ILE A 259 -11.36 -21.75 -8.05
C ILE A 259 -11.68 -21.75 -9.54
N PRO A 260 -12.78 -21.11 -9.99
CA PRO A 260 -13.09 -20.97 -11.41
C PRO A 260 -11.99 -20.20 -12.14
N SER A 261 -11.52 -20.70 -13.29
CA SER A 261 -10.50 -20.03 -14.10
C SER A 261 -10.99 -18.75 -14.78
N ASP A 262 -12.30 -18.62 -14.97
CA ASP A 262 -12.98 -17.46 -15.55
C ASP A 262 -13.31 -16.37 -14.52
N LEU A 263 -12.91 -16.56 -13.26
CA LEU A 263 -13.09 -15.55 -12.23
C LEU A 263 -12.31 -14.27 -12.60
N LEU A 264 -12.98 -13.12 -12.55
CA LEU A 264 -12.40 -11.84 -12.96
C LEU A 264 -11.08 -11.52 -12.25
N SER A 265 -10.97 -11.87 -10.97
CA SER A 265 -9.72 -11.75 -10.19
C SER A 265 -8.55 -12.51 -10.84
N ILE A 266 -8.81 -13.74 -11.31
CA ILE A 266 -7.79 -14.59 -11.96
C ILE A 266 -7.45 -14.04 -13.35
N GLN A 267 -8.47 -13.70 -14.12
CA GLN A 267 -8.29 -13.15 -15.47
C GLN A 267 -7.49 -11.85 -15.46
N ASN A 268 -7.81 -10.92 -14.57
CA ASN A 268 -7.08 -9.67 -14.43
C ASN A 268 -5.62 -9.91 -14.00
N ALA A 269 -5.40 -10.83 -13.06
CA ALA A 269 -4.06 -11.16 -12.58
C ALA A 269 -3.18 -11.78 -13.68
N ILE A 270 -3.74 -12.65 -14.51
CA ILE A 270 -3.00 -13.27 -15.63
C ILE A 270 -2.68 -12.23 -16.72
N LYS A 271 -3.62 -11.36 -17.03
CA LYS A 271 -3.45 -10.35 -18.08
C LYS A 271 -2.34 -9.33 -17.81
N VAL A 272 -2.01 -9.04 -16.54
CA VAL A 272 -0.93 -8.09 -16.19
C VAL A 272 0.46 -8.71 -16.32
N LEU A 273 0.59 -10.05 -16.31
CA LEU A 273 1.88 -10.75 -16.33
C LEU A 273 2.77 -10.37 -17.53
N PRO A 274 2.26 -10.29 -18.77
CA PRO A 274 3.08 -9.88 -19.92
C PRO A 274 3.70 -8.49 -19.72
N ALA A 275 2.98 -7.54 -19.10
CA ALA A 275 3.51 -6.21 -18.81
C ALA A 275 4.67 -6.26 -17.82
N PHE A 276 4.49 -6.96 -16.71
CA PHE A 276 5.54 -7.13 -15.70
C PHE A 276 6.76 -7.84 -16.27
N ARG A 277 6.53 -8.90 -17.06
CA ARG A 277 7.64 -9.61 -17.72
C ARG A 277 8.39 -8.73 -18.71
N ALA A 278 7.68 -7.90 -19.49
CA ALA A 278 8.30 -6.97 -20.43
C ALA A 278 9.09 -5.85 -19.73
N MET A 279 8.66 -5.44 -18.54
CA MET A 279 9.34 -4.45 -17.72
C MET A 279 10.46 -5.05 -16.84
N GLN A 280 10.62 -6.37 -16.80
CA GLN A 280 11.68 -6.99 -16.00
C GLN A 280 13.05 -6.74 -16.63
N SER A 281 13.95 -6.13 -15.87
CA SER A 281 15.31 -5.82 -16.29
C SER A 281 16.21 -7.07 -16.33
N SER A 282 17.35 -6.97 -17.00
CA SER A 282 18.35 -8.04 -17.03
C SER A 282 18.90 -8.45 -15.66
N ILE A 283 18.86 -7.51 -14.68
CA ILE A 283 19.29 -7.78 -13.29
C ILE A 283 18.17 -8.35 -12.42
N GLY A 284 16.97 -8.56 -12.97
CA GLY A 284 15.83 -9.23 -12.34
C GLY A 284 14.79 -8.33 -11.71
N GLY A 285 15.11 -7.09 -11.39
CA GLY A 285 14.14 -6.12 -10.89
C GLY A 285 13.20 -5.64 -12.00
N ILE A 286 11.94 -5.37 -11.65
CA ILE A 286 10.94 -4.80 -12.54
C ILE A 286 11.06 -3.27 -12.47
N TYR A 287 11.11 -2.63 -13.60
CA TYR A 287 11.19 -1.17 -13.69
C TYR A 287 9.96 -0.50 -13.08
N TYR A 288 10.18 0.71 -12.53
CA TYR A 288 9.18 1.46 -11.76
C TYR A 288 7.91 1.75 -12.55
N ALA A 289 8.05 2.24 -13.77
CA ALA A 289 6.94 2.58 -14.65
C ALA A 289 7.32 2.38 -16.12
N THR A 290 6.32 2.47 -16.98
CA THR A 290 6.50 2.30 -18.42
C THR A 290 7.24 3.47 -19.05
N SER A 291 7.97 3.21 -20.12
CA SER A 291 8.60 4.25 -20.94
C SER A 291 7.55 5.21 -21.49
N GLY A 292 7.81 6.51 -21.38
CA GLY A 292 6.87 7.56 -21.78
C GLY A 292 5.84 7.91 -20.71
N SER A 293 5.94 7.31 -19.53
CA SER A 293 5.15 7.74 -18.36
C SER A 293 5.53 9.15 -17.94
N LEU A 294 4.52 9.91 -17.56
CA LEU A 294 4.69 11.27 -17.03
C LEU A 294 4.50 11.23 -15.52
N GLY A 295 5.31 12.01 -14.82
CA GLY A 295 5.11 12.28 -13.41
C GLY A 295 3.90 13.17 -13.17
N ASN A 296 3.88 13.82 -12.02
CA ASN A 296 2.78 14.69 -11.62
C ASN A 296 2.41 15.67 -12.74
N VAL A 297 1.18 15.64 -13.16
CA VAL A 297 0.47 16.47 -14.14
C VAL A 297 1.37 17.28 -15.09
N GLY A 298 1.72 16.69 -16.23
CA GLY A 298 2.51 17.36 -17.25
C GLY A 298 3.96 17.64 -16.90
N SER A 299 4.44 17.07 -15.79
CA SER A 299 5.82 17.26 -15.33
C SER A 299 6.79 16.26 -15.98
N THR A 300 8.01 16.29 -15.53
CA THR A 300 9.15 15.53 -16.02
C THR A 300 8.83 14.06 -16.31
N PRO A 301 9.20 13.51 -17.46
CA PRO A 301 9.06 12.09 -17.76
C PRO A 301 9.75 11.22 -16.70
N VAL A 302 9.11 10.13 -16.33
CA VAL A 302 9.71 9.13 -15.44
C VAL A 302 10.91 8.48 -16.14
N ASN A 303 12.00 8.29 -15.41
CA ASN A 303 13.15 7.59 -15.95
C ASN A 303 12.79 6.13 -16.24
N PRO A 304 12.84 5.67 -17.50
CA PRO A 304 12.40 4.32 -17.86
C PRO A 304 13.32 3.20 -17.33
N TYR A 305 14.46 3.53 -16.76
CA TYR A 305 15.43 2.58 -16.17
C TYR A 305 15.36 2.55 -14.64
N GLU A 306 14.44 3.31 -14.05
CA GLU A 306 14.27 3.35 -12.60
C GLU A 306 13.63 2.06 -12.08
N ILE A 307 14.14 1.58 -10.96
CA ILE A 307 13.60 0.45 -10.20
C ILE A 307 13.41 0.90 -8.75
N SER A 308 12.20 0.76 -8.22
CA SER A 308 11.89 0.92 -6.81
C SER A 308 11.93 -0.43 -6.09
N VAL A 309 12.60 -0.51 -4.96
CA VAL A 309 12.71 -1.74 -4.17
C VAL A 309 11.38 -2.10 -3.52
N GLU A 310 10.66 -1.11 -2.98
CA GLU A 310 9.31 -1.31 -2.43
C GLU A 310 8.36 -1.89 -3.48
N ASN A 311 8.30 -1.27 -4.67
CA ASN A 311 7.44 -1.74 -5.76
C ASN A 311 7.75 -3.18 -6.18
N ASN A 312 9.03 -3.56 -6.14
CA ASN A 312 9.46 -4.93 -6.42
C ASN A 312 9.11 -5.91 -5.28
N ALA A 313 9.09 -5.46 -4.03
CA ALA A 313 8.57 -6.27 -2.91
C ALA A 313 7.07 -6.56 -3.11
N SER A 314 6.27 -5.55 -3.45
CA SER A 314 4.85 -5.71 -3.78
C SER A 314 4.64 -6.68 -4.96
N ALA A 315 5.42 -6.52 -6.03
CA ALA A 315 5.34 -7.40 -7.20
C ALA A 315 5.71 -8.85 -6.84
N LEU A 316 6.79 -9.06 -6.08
CA LEU A 316 7.21 -10.39 -5.63
C LEU A 316 6.14 -11.09 -4.79
N ALA A 317 5.54 -10.37 -3.82
CA ALA A 317 4.45 -10.90 -3.00
C ALA A 317 3.25 -11.30 -3.86
N GLY A 318 2.81 -10.40 -4.75
CA GLY A 318 1.67 -10.65 -5.63
C GLY A 318 1.89 -11.83 -6.58
N LEU A 319 3.06 -11.90 -7.21
CA LEU A 319 3.43 -13.00 -8.11
C LEU A 319 3.48 -14.34 -7.36
N PHE A 320 4.06 -14.37 -6.17
CA PHE A 320 4.15 -15.59 -5.38
C PHE A 320 2.78 -16.07 -4.90
N MET A 321 1.91 -15.15 -4.47
CA MET A 321 0.54 -15.49 -4.11
C MET A 321 -0.27 -15.99 -5.31
N LEU A 322 -0.12 -15.35 -6.48
CA LEU A 322 -0.76 -15.82 -7.71
C LEU A 322 -0.28 -17.23 -8.07
N HIS A 323 1.02 -17.47 -8.03
CA HIS A 323 1.57 -18.79 -8.31
C HIS A 323 0.93 -19.88 -7.45
N LYS A 324 0.82 -19.63 -6.13
CA LYS A 324 0.15 -20.55 -5.19
C LYS A 324 -1.35 -20.69 -5.44
N LEU A 325 -2.04 -19.57 -5.74
CA LEU A 325 -3.47 -19.60 -6.01
C LEU A 325 -3.79 -20.42 -7.26
N LEU A 326 -2.96 -20.34 -8.31
CA LEU A 326 -3.12 -21.08 -9.55
C LEU A 326 -3.01 -22.61 -9.37
N ASP A 327 -2.43 -23.11 -8.26
CA ASP A 327 -2.48 -24.53 -7.91
C ASP A 327 -3.88 -25.01 -7.52
N LEU A 328 -4.77 -24.07 -7.16
CA LEU A 328 -6.16 -24.33 -6.77
C LEU A 328 -7.15 -24.07 -7.93
N VAL A 329 -6.65 -23.59 -9.07
CA VAL A 329 -7.43 -23.33 -10.27
C VAL A 329 -7.39 -24.57 -11.18
N THR A 330 -8.49 -24.84 -11.87
CA THR A 330 -8.52 -25.95 -12.84
C THR A 330 -7.43 -25.76 -13.90
N PRO A 331 -6.54 -26.73 -14.12
CA PRO A 331 -5.45 -26.61 -15.07
C PRO A 331 -5.95 -26.35 -16.50
N SER A 332 -5.34 -25.38 -17.16
CA SER A 332 -5.47 -25.10 -18.59
C SER A 332 -4.10 -24.73 -19.16
N ALA A 333 -3.98 -24.68 -20.48
CA ALA A 333 -2.73 -24.23 -21.11
C ALA A 333 -2.34 -22.83 -20.63
N GLU A 334 -3.30 -21.92 -20.53
CA GLU A 334 -3.10 -20.55 -20.03
C GLU A 334 -2.60 -20.53 -18.57
N ILE A 335 -3.19 -21.36 -17.69
CA ILE A 335 -2.77 -21.45 -16.27
C ILE A 335 -1.35 -22.00 -16.16
N ILE A 336 -0.99 -23.01 -16.95
CA ILE A 336 0.35 -23.62 -16.99
C ILE A 336 1.37 -22.58 -17.46
N GLU A 337 1.08 -21.85 -18.54
CA GLU A 337 1.94 -20.79 -19.07
C GLU A 337 2.10 -19.63 -18.07
N ALA A 338 1.02 -19.20 -17.43
CA ALA A 338 1.07 -18.18 -16.39
C ALA A 338 1.99 -18.59 -15.22
N LYS A 339 1.87 -19.81 -14.72
CA LYS A 339 2.74 -20.35 -13.67
C LYS A 339 4.22 -20.40 -14.10
N ALA A 340 4.50 -20.82 -15.32
CA ALA A 340 5.87 -20.84 -15.85
C ALA A 340 6.44 -19.42 -15.98
N THR A 341 5.64 -18.47 -16.45
CA THR A 341 6.01 -17.05 -16.53
C THR A 341 6.33 -16.48 -15.16
N ILE A 342 5.48 -16.72 -14.17
CA ILE A 342 5.68 -16.26 -12.79
C ILE A 342 6.95 -16.86 -12.19
N ALA A 343 7.16 -18.17 -12.35
CA ALA A 343 8.37 -18.83 -11.86
C ALA A 343 9.63 -18.23 -12.49
N GLY A 344 9.62 -17.96 -13.80
CA GLY A 344 10.72 -17.28 -14.49
C GLY A 344 10.95 -15.85 -13.97
N MET A 345 9.92 -15.12 -13.60
CA MET A 345 10.06 -13.78 -13.03
C MET A 345 10.62 -13.81 -11.61
N ILE A 346 10.25 -14.78 -10.80
CA ILE A 346 10.69 -14.89 -9.40
C ILE A 346 12.11 -15.45 -9.32
N TYR A 347 12.37 -16.57 -9.98
CA TYR A 347 13.62 -17.32 -9.84
C TYR A 347 14.63 -17.03 -10.96
N GLY A 348 14.19 -16.47 -12.06
CA GLY A 348 14.98 -16.24 -13.26
C GLY A 348 14.85 -17.39 -14.27
N ASP A 349 15.37 -17.14 -15.45
CA ASP A 349 15.48 -18.12 -16.53
C ASP A 349 16.86 -17.98 -17.21
N LYS A 350 17.05 -18.69 -18.35
CA LYS A 350 18.33 -18.65 -19.10
C LYS A 350 18.71 -17.25 -19.61
N LYS A 351 17.78 -16.31 -19.68
CA LYS A 351 17.98 -14.99 -20.31
C LYS A 351 17.94 -13.83 -19.31
N THR A 352 17.23 -13.99 -18.20
CA THR A 352 16.94 -12.90 -17.28
C THR A 352 17.08 -13.41 -15.84
N ALA A 353 17.75 -12.64 -15.00
CA ALA A 353 17.77 -12.88 -13.56
C ALA A 353 16.36 -12.73 -12.98
N GLY A 354 16.06 -13.42 -11.89
CA GLY A 354 14.79 -13.31 -11.19
C GLY A 354 14.79 -12.24 -10.11
N LEU A 355 13.60 -11.93 -9.60
CA LEU A 355 13.39 -10.97 -8.51
C LEU A 355 14.20 -11.33 -7.26
N LEU A 356 14.30 -12.61 -6.90
CA LEU A 356 15.13 -13.03 -5.75
C LEU A 356 16.60 -12.70 -5.94
N SER A 357 17.13 -12.85 -7.17
CA SER A 357 18.50 -12.44 -7.50
C SER A 357 18.67 -10.92 -7.38
N PHE A 358 17.69 -10.14 -7.84
CA PHE A 358 17.69 -8.68 -7.69
C PHE A 358 17.77 -8.28 -6.21
N PHE A 359 16.92 -8.83 -5.36
CA PHE A 359 16.91 -8.52 -3.92
C PHE A 359 18.25 -8.88 -3.25
N LYS A 360 18.80 -10.04 -3.56
CA LYS A 360 20.05 -10.51 -2.95
C LYS A 360 21.27 -9.70 -3.38
N ASN A 361 21.36 -9.32 -4.66
CA ASN A 361 22.60 -8.82 -5.25
C ASN A 361 22.61 -7.30 -5.49
N TYR A 362 21.44 -6.67 -5.65
CA TYR A 362 21.32 -5.28 -6.08
C TYR A 362 20.53 -4.40 -5.12
N ALA A 363 19.41 -4.89 -4.57
CA ALA A 363 18.60 -4.15 -3.62
C ALA A 363 19.22 -4.07 -2.21
N TRP A 364 20.23 -4.88 -1.93
CA TRP A 364 20.88 -4.95 -0.62
C TRP A 364 22.15 -4.10 -0.55
N ASN A 365 22.19 -3.17 0.40
CA ASN A 365 23.40 -2.40 0.70
C ASN A 365 24.23 -3.10 1.78
N LYS A 366 25.33 -3.72 1.37
CA LYS A 366 26.24 -4.46 2.27
C LYS A 366 26.90 -3.57 3.33
N ASN A 367 27.08 -2.28 3.05
CA ASN A 367 27.73 -1.36 3.96
C ASN A 367 26.83 -0.95 5.13
N THR A 368 25.53 -0.85 4.89
CA THR A 368 24.54 -0.46 5.92
C THR A 368 23.79 -1.65 6.50
N GLY A 369 23.80 -2.81 5.83
CA GLY A 369 23.02 -3.98 6.22
C GLY A 369 21.51 -3.75 6.07
N THR A 370 21.08 -2.93 5.10
CA THR A 370 19.69 -2.60 4.83
C THR A 370 19.41 -2.57 3.32
N PHE A 371 18.15 -2.48 2.93
CA PHE A 371 17.80 -2.26 1.53
C PHE A 371 18.15 -0.84 1.07
N VAL A 372 18.45 -0.69 -0.22
CA VAL A 372 18.49 0.61 -0.90
C VAL A 372 17.06 1.04 -1.27
N GLN A 373 16.85 2.34 -1.48
CA GLN A 373 15.53 2.87 -1.88
C GLN A 373 15.10 2.36 -3.25
N GLY A 374 16.02 2.31 -4.16
CA GLY A 374 15.85 1.93 -5.55
C GLY A 374 17.13 2.17 -6.32
N GLY A 375 17.03 2.44 -7.60
CA GLY A 375 18.18 2.80 -8.41
C GLY A 375 17.89 2.76 -9.90
N ILE A 376 18.93 2.95 -10.69
CA ILE A 376 18.88 2.95 -12.15
C ILE A 376 19.57 1.69 -12.67
N ALA A 377 18.83 0.88 -13.43
CA ALA A 377 19.36 -0.32 -14.10
C ALA A 377 19.46 -0.08 -15.61
N MET A 378 20.65 0.24 -16.08
CA MET A 378 20.89 0.53 -17.49
C MET A 378 22.15 -0.22 -17.98
N ASN A 379 22.07 -0.84 -19.15
CA ASN A 379 23.21 -1.54 -19.78
C ASN A 379 23.89 -2.56 -18.85
N ASN A 380 23.13 -3.36 -18.13
CA ASN A 380 23.57 -4.33 -17.12
C ASN A 380 24.32 -3.71 -15.92
N SER A 381 24.33 -2.39 -15.79
CA SER A 381 24.85 -1.70 -14.61
C SER A 381 23.73 -1.30 -13.66
N TRP A 382 24.08 -1.21 -12.38
CA TRP A 382 23.18 -0.78 -11.31
C TRP A 382 23.78 0.40 -10.56
N THR A 383 23.04 1.49 -10.51
CA THR A 383 23.38 2.64 -9.69
C THR A 383 22.32 2.80 -8.62
N PRO A 384 22.60 2.46 -7.35
CA PRO A 384 21.62 2.51 -6.28
C PRO A 384 21.28 3.95 -5.87
N THR A 385 20.02 4.18 -5.56
CA THR A 385 19.53 5.37 -4.85
C THR A 385 19.47 5.04 -3.36
N LEU A 386 20.22 5.78 -2.55
CA LEU A 386 20.39 5.49 -1.13
C LEU A 386 19.49 6.35 -0.24
N GLU A 387 19.15 7.54 -0.70
CA GLU A 387 18.42 8.57 0.06
C GLU A 387 17.35 9.25 -0.82
N PRO A 388 16.25 9.73 -0.25
CA PRO A 388 15.82 9.48 1.13
C PRO A 388 15.40 8.01 1.32
N LYS A 389 15.59 7.45 2.53
CA LYS A 389 15.12 6.09 2.85
C LYS A 389 13.64 6.10 3.16
N ALA A 390 12.91 5.15 2.60
CA ALA A 390 11.51 4.93 2.94
C ALA A 390 11.37 3.77 3.94
N VAL A 391 10.47 3.95 4.90
CA VAL A 391 10.20 2.92 5.93
C VAL A 391 9.61 1.65 5.31
N ASP A 392 8.72 1.78 4.34
CA ASP A 392 8.06 0.67 3.66
C ASP A 392 9.03 -0.22 2.87
N VAL A 393 10.07 0.32 2.27
CA VAL A 393 11.15 -0.46 1.64
C VAL A 393 11.70 -1.50 2.63
N SER A 394 11.92 -1.09 3.87
CA SER A 394 12.42 -1.98 4.92
C SER A 394 11.34 -2.94 5.42
N THR A 395 10.17 -2.42 5.79
CA THR A 395 9.12 -3.22 6.44
C THR A 395 8.48 -4.21 5.47
N TRP A 396 8.22 -3.80 4.24
CA TRP A 396 7.66 -4.69 3.21
C TRP A 396 8.72 -5.66 2.67
N GLY A 397 9.95 -5.18 2.43
CA GLY A 397 11.05 -6.03 2.00
C GLY A 397 11.31 -7.19 2.98
N VAL A 398 11.35 -6.88 4.29
CA VAL A 398 11.50 -7.93 5.34
C VAL A 398 10.28 -8.84 5.41
N THR A 399 9.06 -8.30 5.30
CA THR A 399 7.84 -9.11 5.36
C THR A 399 7.76 -10.11 4.20
N VAL A 400 8.08 -9.64 2.99
CA VAL A 400 7.93 -10.43 1.76
C VAL A 400 9.03 -11.47 1.61
N LEU A 401 10.29 -11.09 1.85
CA LEU A 401 11.41 -12.03 1.75
C LEU A 401 11.42 -13.01 2.93
N GLY A 402 11.01 -12.54 4.10
CA GLY A 402 10.98 -13.33 5.32
C GLY A 402 12.35 -13.48 6.00
N GLN A 403 12.30 -13.71 7.31
CA GLN A 403 13.48 -13.95 8.13
C GLN A 403 14.34 -15.12 7.61
N PRO A 404 13.78 -16.29 7.24
CA PRO A 404 14.63 -17.42 6.84
C PRO A 404 15.51 -17.09 5.63
N LEU A 405 14.97 -16.39 4.65
CA LEU A 405 15.71 -16.07 3.43
C LEU A 405 16.77 -14.99 3.69
N LEU A 406 16.41 -13.90 4.37
CA LEU A 406 17.34 -12.82 4.70
C LEU A 406 18.47 -13.28 5.60
N ASP A 407 18.18 -14.07 6.62
CA ASP A 407 19.18 -14.60 7.53
C ASP A 407 20.09 -15.63 6.84
N SER A 408 19.56 -16.40 5.86
CA SER A 408 20.38 -17.32 5.06
C SER A 408 21.34 -16.59 4.10
N TRP A 409 20.92 -15.45 3.57
CA TRP A 409 21.75 -14.68 2.62
C TRP A 409 22.83 -13.84 3.30
N PHE A 410 22.50 -13.25 4.45
CA PHE A 410 23.32 -12.18 5.03
C PHE A 410 23.71 -12.43 6.49
N GLY A 411 23.34 -13.58 7.04
CA GLY A 411 23.67 -14.00 8.40
C GLY A 411 22.52 -13.87 9.39
N PHE A 412 22.52 -14.73 10.39
CA PHE A 412 21.46 -14.83 11.40
C PHE A 412 21.19 -13.51 12.12
N GLY A 413 19.95 -13.09 12.15
CA GLY A 413 19.49 -11.85 12.77
C GLY A 413 19.45 -10.66 11.81
N THR A 414 19.75 -10.85 10.53
CA THR A 414 19.71 -9.77 9.52
C THR A 414 18.33 -9.14 9.42
N ALA A 415 17.27 -9.94 9.32
CA ALA A 415 15.91 -9.41 9.23
C ALA A 415 15.53 -8.52 10.44
N TYR A 416 15.95 -8.92 11.64
CA TYR A 416 15.77 -8.10 12.84
C TYR A 416 16.63 -6.84 12.83
N ASN A 417 17.88 -6.90 12.35
CA ASN A 417 18.77 -5.76 12.27
C ASN A 417 18.24 -4.67 11.31
N VAL A 418 17.57 -5.06 10.23
CA VAL A 418 16.87 -4.11 9.34
C VAL A 418 15.82 -3.33 10.13
N TRP A 419 15.04 -4.00 10.97
CA TRP A 419 14.07 -3.32 11.84
C TRP A 419 14.75 -2.37 12.85
N LEU A 420 15.83 -2.81 13.50
CA LEU A 420 16.57 -1.97 14.43
C LEU A 420 17.09 -0.68 13.75
N ALA A 421 17.61 -0.80 12.54
CA ALA A 421 18.03 0.34 11.75
C ALA A 421 16.85 1.25 11.41
N THR A 422 15.73 0.68 10.93
CA THR A 422 14.54 1.43 10.50
C THR A 422 13.92 2.21 11.67
N LYS A 423 13.68 1.57 12.81
CA LYS A 423 13.10 2.27 13.97
C LYS A 423 14.01 3.36 14.55
N LYS A 424 15.33 3.29 14.29
CA LYS A 424 16.30 4.30 14.74
C LYS A 424 16.13 5.63 14.01
N TRP A 425 15.86 5.61 12.70
CA TRP A 425 15.74 6.83 11.90
C TRP A 425 14.30 7.22 11.58
N GLY A 426 13.38 6.27 11.48
CA GLY A 426 11.97 6.51 11.14
C GLY A 426 11.00 6.42 12.31
N GLY A 427 11.47 5.99 13.50
CA GLY A 427 10.63 5.77 14.66
C GLY A 427 10.22 7.06 15.38
N PHE A 428 8.97 7.11 15.78
CA PHE A 428 8.45 8.13 16.69
C PHE A 428 8.35 7.56 18.10
N TYR A 429 9.08 8.19 19.02
CA TYR A 429 9.06 7.84 20.44
C TYR A 429 8.30 8.93 21.21
N GLY A 430 7.34 8.51 22.03
CA GLY A 430 6.58 9.40 22.89
C GLY A 430 7.41 9.94 24.06
N ALA A 431 6.81 10.82 24.85
CA ALA A 431 7.44 11.37 26.06
C ALA A 431 7.73 10.28 27.13
N ASP A 432 7.05 9.15 27.04
CA ASP A 432 7.26 7.95 27.86
C ASP A 432 8.46 7.09 27.41
N GLY A 433 9.13 7.47 26.31
CA GLY A 433 10.21 6.71 25.70
C GLY A 433 9.78 5.45 24.97
N GLU A 434 8.47 5.19 24.85
CA GLU A 434 7.92 4.08 24.07
C GLU A 434 7.89 4.39 22.58
N LEU A 435 8.11 3.40 21.73
CA LEU A 435 7.97 3.50 20.27
C LEU A 435 6.48 3.53 19.91
N TRP A 436 5.95 4.69 19.56
CA TRP A 436 4.52 4.84 19.21
C TRP A 436 4.21 4.38 17.79
N GLY A 437 5.15 4.53 16.88
CA GLY A 437 5.02 4.17 15.48
C GLY A 437 6.18 4.65 14.64
N VAL A 438 5.97 4.70 13.33
CA VAL A 438 6.97 5.16 12.37
C VAL A 438 6.37 6.22 11.44
N GLY A 439 7.25 7.08 10.90
CA GLY A 439 6.92 7.99 9.81
C GLY A 439 7.06 7.32 8.44
N TYR A 440 7.29 8.14 7.42
CA TYR A 440 7.45 7.67 6.03
C TYR A 440 8.92 7.51 5.64
N SER A 441 9.79 8.34 6.20
CA SER A 441 11.18 8.42 5.78
C SER A 441 12.18 8.55 6.93
N ASP A 442 13.46 8.50 6.59
CA ASP A 442 14.56 8.74 7.50
C ASP A 442 14.66 10.21 7.99
N GLN A 443 13.77 11.08 7.51
CA GLN A 443 13.63 12.45 7.97
C GLN A 443 12.59 12.62 9.09
N ASP A 444 11.86 11.56 9.45
CA ASP A 444 10.60 11.65 10.21
C ASP A 444 10.71 11.24 11.68
N GLY A 445 11.73 10.49 12.05
CA GLY A 445 11.93 10.06 13.44
C GLY A 445 12.20 11.23 14.41
N ASN A 446 12.14 10.94 15.71
CA ASN A 446 12.51 11.93 16.73
C ASN A 446 13.94 12.43 16.52
N GLY A 447 14.12 13.75 16.56
CA GLY A 447 15.42 14.37 16.33
C GLY A 447 15.84 14.48 14.87
N GLN A 448 15.05 13.97 13.94
CA GLN A 448 15.25 14.16 12.51
C GLN A 448 14.61 15.47 12.02
N LYS A 449 14.81 15.81 10.74
CA LYS A 449 14.36 17.06 10.12
C LYS A 449 12.90 17.41 10.38
N ASN A 450 11.99 16.42 10.30
CA ASN A 450 10.56 16.62 10.43
C ASN A 450 10.03 16.43 11.86
N GLN A 451 10.90 16.11 12.81
CA GLN A 451 10.63 16.04 14.25
C GLN A 451 9.39 15.20 14.63
N GLY A 452 9.45 13.94 14.33
CA GLY A 452 8.48 12.97 14.82
C GLY A 452 7.14 13.04 14.09
N ILE A 453 6.98 12.15 13.12
CA ILE A 453 5.74 11.92 12.39
C ILE A 453 5.33 10.48 12.60
N ILE A 454 4.04 10.25 12.81
CA ILE A 454 3.47 8.90 12.78
C ILE A 454 2.55 8.82 11.57
N SER A 455 2.79 7.80 10.74
CA SER A 455 1.85 7.33 9.74
C SER A 455 1.07 6.14 10.31
N ALA A 456 -0.25 6.12 10.21
CA ALA A 456 -1.00 4.96 10.65
C ALA A 456 -0.79 3.77 9.71
N GLU A 457 -0.76 4.00 8.41
CA GLU A 457 -0.51 2.97 7.41
C GLU A 457 0.87 2.32 7.58
N TRP A 458 1.95 3.12 7.60
CA TRP A 458 3.31 2.59 7.66
C TRP A 458 3.65 2.01 9.03
N THR A 459 3.04 2.53 10.10
CA THR A 459 3.08 1.89 11.41
C THR A 459 2.37 0.54 11.39
N ALA A 460 1.22 0.43 10.71
CA ALA A 460 0.54 -0.85 10.56
C ALA A 460 1.38 -1.85 9.75
N GLY A 461 2.05 -1.40 8.68
CA GLY A 461 3.03 -2.20 7.94
C GLY A 461 4.20 -2.68 8.81
N ALA A 462 4.70 -1.82 9.70
CA ALA A 462 5.74 -2.17 10.67
C ALA A 462 5.25 -3.21 11.70
N ILE A 463 4.04 -3.03 12.24
CA ILE A 463 3.40 -4.02 13.14
C ILE A 463 3.26 -5.37 12.42
N ASN A 464 2.81 -5.36 11.16
CA ASN A 464 2.68 -6.56 10.34
C ASN A 464 4.01 -7.30 10.17
N MET A 465 5.09 -6.58 9.84
CA MET A 465 6.44 -7.12 9.75
C MET A 465 6.91 -7.69 11.09
N VAL A 466 6.71 -6.97 12.19
CA VAL A 466 7.10 -7.42 13.54
C VAL A 466 6.38 -8.71 13.91
N ARG A 467 5.09 -8.86 13.58
CA ARG A 467 4.34 -10.11 13.75
C ARG A 467 4.95 -11.27 12.95
N ALA A 468 5.32 -11.00 11.68
CA ALA A 468 5.98 -12.00 10.85
C ALA A 468 7.32 -12.43 11.44
N LEU A 469 8.15 -11.49 11.88
CA LEU A 469 9.43 -11.80 12.52
C LEU A 469 9.27 -12.58 13.82
N ILE A 470 8.34 -12.21 14.70
CA ILE A 470 8.07 -12.96 15.94
C ILE A 470 7.65 -14.40 15.61
N THR A 471 6.77 -14.58 14.62
CA THR A 471 6.33 -15.91 14.19
C THR A 471 7.52 -16.73 13.70
N GLN A 472 8.30 -16.19 12.78
CA GLN A 472 9.39 -16.88 12.11
C GLN A 472 10.58 -17.19 13.06
N TYR A 473 10.99 -16.24 13.92
CA TYR A 473 12.01 -16.51 14.94
C TYR A 473 11.51 -17.51 16.01
N SER A 474 10.19 -17.57 16.26
CA SER A 474 9.63 -18.57 17.18
C SER A 474 9.83 -20.00 16.69
N HIS A 475 9.87 -20.22 15.38
CA HIS A 475 10.23 -21.54 14.84
C HIS A 475 11.67 -21.91 15.20
N ILE A 476 12.62 -20.98 15.07
CA ILE A 476 14.02 -21.21 15.44
C ILE A 476 14.17 -21.48 16.93
N ALA A 477 13.52 -20.67 17.75
CA ALA A 477 13.58 -20.84 19.21
C ALA A 477 13.06 -22.21 19.68
N LYS A 478 12.06 -22.77 18.96
CA LYS A 478 11.39 -24.04 19.31
C LYS A 478 12.00 -25.27 18.62
N ALA A 479 12.62 -25.11 17.44
CA ALA A 479 13.11 -26.25 16.66
C ALA A 479 14.21 -27.01 17.39
N ALA A 480 14.07 -28.34 17.48
CA ALA A 480 15.08 -29.18 18.11
C ALA A 480 16.44 -29.08 17.42
N THR A 481 16.42 -28.92 16.10
CA THR A 481 17.61 -28.91 15.22
C THR A 481 18.35 -27.58 15.20
N SER A 482 17.78 -26.48 15.68
CA SER A 482 18.44 -25.18 15.69
C SER A 482 19.64 -25.15 16.65
N PRO A 483 20.77 -24.53 16.29
CA PRO A 483 21.91 -24.33 17.18
C PRO A 483 21.52 -23.61 18.48
N LYS A 484 22.15 -23.99 19.58
CA LYS A 484 21.81 -23.46 20.92
C LYS A 484 21.95 -21.95 21.03
N ASP A 485 22.98 -21.40 20.46
CA ASP A 485 23.26 -19.95 20.39
C ASP A 485 22.19 -19.21 19.57
N GLN A 486 21.79 -19.77 18.44
CA GLN A 486 20.72 -19.18 17.62
C GLN A 486 19.36 -19.23 18.33
N LYS A 487 19.04 -20.33 19.05
CA LYS A 487 17.85 -20.41 19.90
C LYS A 487 17.82 -19.31 20.96
N GLN A 488 18.92 -19.15 21.68
CA GLN A 488 19.02 -18.12 22.72
C GLN A 488 18.89 -16.73 22.14
N ARG A 489 19.53 -16.47 21.01
CA ARG A 489 19.44 -15.18 20.31
C ARG A 489 18.04 -14.91 19.76
N ALA A 490 17.35 -15.95 19.21
CA ALA A 490 15.97 -15.84 18.74
C ALA A 490 15.01 -15.46 19.88
N VAL A 491 15.19 -16.03 21.08
CA VAL A 491 14.38 -15.68 22.28
C VAL A 491 14.56 -14.19 22.63
N THR A 492 15.79 -13.69 22.60
CA THR A 492 16.09 -12.27 22.86
C THR A 492 15.45 -11.36 21.80
N ILE A 493 15.57 -11.71 20.51
CA ILE A 493 14.96 -10.98 19.40
C ILE A 493 13.42 -10.93 19.57
N ILE A 494 12.79 -12.06 19.88
CA ILE A 494 11.35 -12.14 20.09
C ILE A 494 10.90 -11.21 21.21
N ALA A 495 11.62 -11.20 22.32
CA ALA A 495 11.28 -10.33 23.47
C ALA A 495 11.33 -8.84 23.13
N ASP A 496 12.35 -8.41 22.38
CA ASP A 496 12.46 -7.01 21.91
C ASP A 496 11.36 -6.66 20.91
N LEU A 497 11.11 -7.53 19.93
CA LEU A 497 10.02 -7.36 18.97
C LEU A 497 8.64 -7.31 19.63
N GLN A 498 8.40 -8.10 20.66
CA GLN A 498 7.14 -8.08 21.43
C GLN A 498 6.94 -6.75 22.15
N LYS A 499 8.02 -6.16 22.68
CA LYS A 499 7.97 -4.81 23.26
C LYS A 499 7.54 -3.78 22.23
N ASP A 500 8.20 -3.74 21.06
CA ASP A 500 7.87 -2.83 19.98
C ASP A 500 6.42 -3.05 19.47
N HIS A 501 6.03 -4.31 19.26
CA HIS A 501 4.68 -4.68 18.86
C HIS A 501 3.62 -4.13 19.85
N THR A 502 3.82 -4.37 21.14
CA THR A 502 2.88 -3.96 22.18
C THR A 502 2.74 -2.43 22.21
N SER A 503 3.86 -1.73 22.15
CA SER A 503 3.88 -0.27 22.16
C SER A 503 3.21 0.31 20.91
N MET A 504 3.63 -0.09 19.70
CA MET A 504 3.04 0.43 18.47
C MET A 504 1.54 0.11 18.37
N THR A 505 1.13 -1.09 18.77
CA THR A 505 -0.29 -1.49 18.76
C THR A 505 -1.14 -0.65 19.72
N LYS A 506 -0.60 -0.31 20.88
CA LYS A 506 -1.23 0.58 21.87
C LYS A 506 -1.40 1.99 21.31
N HIS A 507 -0.37 2.51 20.66
CA HIS A 507 -0.30 3.93 20.31
C HIS A 507 -0.84 4.28 18.92
N ILE A 508 -0.88 3.35 17.96
CA ILE A 508 -1.47 3.60 16.65
C ILE A 508 -2.96 4.00 16.75
N ILE A 509 -3.64 3.56 17.79
CA ILE A 509 -5.05 3.91 18.07
C ILE A 509 -5.22 5.42 18.34
N SER A 510 -4.14 6.11 18.73
CA SER A 510 -4.15 7.57 18.87
C SER A 510 -4.38 8.32 17.54
N LEU A 511 -4.18 7.64 16.42
CA LEU A 511 -4.50 8.16 15.08
C LEU A 511 -5.92 7.79 14.60
N ARG A 512 -6.75 7.16 15.42
CA ARG A 512 -8.18 7.10 15.15
C ARG A 512 -8.75 8.51 15.32
N HIS A 513 -9.57 8.98 14.40
CA HIS A 513 -9.94 10.40 14.30
C HIS A 513 -10.50 10.98 15.59
N ASP A 514 -11.34 10.22 16.33
CA ASP A 514 -11.93 10.64 17.62
C ASP A 514 -10.86 10.74 18.73
N ASN A 515 -9.93 9.80 18.79
CA ASN A 515 -8.82 9.84 19.72
C ASN A 515 -7.83 10.96 19.37
N TYR A 516 -7.54 11.13 18.09
CA TYR A 516 -6.67 12.21 17.61
C TYR A 516 -7.22 13.58 17.98
N ALA A 517 -8.52 13.78 17.85
CA ALA A 517 -9.21 15.03 18.15
C ALA A 517 -8.98 15.51 19.59
N THR A 518 -8.84 14.60 20.54
CA THR A 518 -8.70 14.91 21.96
C THR A 518 -7.30 14.68 22.54
N ASN A 519 -6.40 14.01 21.79
CA ASN A 519 -5.09 13.63 22.29
C ASN A 519 -4.15 14.84 22.44
N ASN A 520 -3.63 15.04 23.64
CA ASN A 520 -2.70 16.13 23.96
C ASN A 520 -1.34 16.01 23.23
N ALA A 521 -0.92 14.82 22.84
CA ALA A 521 0.31 14.63 22.08
C ALA A 521 0.30 15.37 20.73
N TYR A 522 -0.89 15.57 20.14
CA TYR A 522 -1.06 16.25 18.86
C TYR A 522 -1.55 17.69 18.98
N LYS A 523 -1.69 18.22 20.19
CA LYS A 523 -2.25 19.56 20.44
C LYS A 523 -1.63 20.67 19.59
N ASN A 524 -0.31 20.61 19.39
CA ASN A 524 0.44 21.65 18.68
C ASN A 524 0.51 21.47 17.16
N VAL A 525 0.08 20.31 16.65
CA VAL A 525 0.14 19.96 15.21
C VAL A 525 -1.22 19.68 14.61
N ARG A 526 -2.23 19.52 15.45
CA ARG A 526 -3.62 19.30 15.06
C ARG A 526 -4.29 20.63 14.73
N PRO A 527 -5.15 20.69 13.69
CA PRO A 527 -6.01 21.84 13.47
C PRO A 527 -6.85 22.18 14.70
N VAL A 528 -6.99 23.47 15.01
CA VAL A 528 -7.96 23.93 16.00
C VAL A 528 -9.36 23.56 15.52
N ASN A 529 -10.20 23.05 16.41
CA ASN A 529 -11.57 22.61 16.09
C ASN A 529 -11.65 21.46 15.07
N TYR A 530 -10.69 20.53 15.11
CA TYR A 530 -10.62 19.38 14.19
C TYR A 530 -11.98 18.67 14.05
N ASP A 531 -12.65 18.33 15.16
CA ASP A 531 -13.96 17.64 15.14
C ASP A 531 -15.05 18.44 14.42
N GLN A 532 -15.06 19.76 14.63
CA GLN A 532 -16.03 20.65 13.99
C GLN A 532 -15.79 20.78 12.49
N LEU A 533 -14.53 20.70 12.07
CA LEU A 533 -14.15 20.72 10.66
C LEU A 533 -14.48 19.40 9.97
N MET A 534 -14.21 18.26 10.63
CA MET A 534 -14.38 16.94 10.03
C MET A 534 -15.82 16.42 10.06
N LYS A 535 -16.63 16.81 11.04
CA LYS A 535 -18.07 16.48 11.15
C LYS A 535 -18.37 14.98 11.09
N ILE A 536 -17.52 14.14 11.66
CA ILE A 536 -17.70 12.68 11.64
C ILE A 536 -18.66 12.24 12.74
N PRO A 537 -19.75 11.51 12.44
CA PRO A 537 -20.68 11.00 13.43
C PRO A 537 -20.04 9.94 14.35
N ALA A 538 -20.49 9.86 15.61
CA ALA A 538 -19.95 8.95 16.62
C ALA A 538 -20.06 7.45 16.27
N ASN A 539 -20.98 7.07 15.38
CA ASN A 539 -21.14 5.68 14.90
C ASN A 539 -20.26 5.35 13.68
N LYS A 540 -19.32 6.24 13.32
CA LYS A 540 -18.37 6.05 12.23
C LYS A 540 -16.96 6.30 12.73
N LEU A 541 -16.07 5.35 12.47
CA LEU A 541 -14.68 5.42 12.88
C LEU A 541 -13.75 5.23 11.69
N SER A 542 -12.64 5.96 11.68
CA SER A 542 -11.60 5.86 10.67
C SER A 542 -10.25 6.22 11.25
N PHE A 543 -9.18 5.85 10.55
CA PHE A 543 -7.81 6.16 10.93
C PHE A 543 -7.20 7.19 9.99
N LEU A 544 -6.41 8.08 10.56
CA LEU A 544 -5.77 9.17 9.85
C LEU A 544 -4.55 8.67 9.07
N TYR A 545 -4.24 9.35 7.98
CA TYR A 545 -3.05 9.05 7.19
C TYR A 545 -1.76 9.37 7.96
N ALA A 546 -1.71 10.54 8.61
CA ALA A 546 -0.56 11.01 9.38
C ALA A 546 -0.95 11.79 10.62
N SER A 547 -0.01 11.95 11.55
CA SER A 547 -0.19 12.76 12.78
C SER A 547 -0.16 14.27 12.53
N LYS A 548 0.43 14.73 11.42
CA LYS A 548 0.46 16.14 11.02
C LYS A 548 0.63 16.26 9.51
N ARG A 549 0.32 17.45 8.98
CA ARG A 549 0.58 17.76 7.57
C ARG A 549 2.06 18.05 7.37
N TYR A 550 2.65 17.43 6.36
CA TYR A 550 3.99 17.76 5.86
C TYR A 550 4.20 17.19 4.45
N PHE A 551 5.18 17.75 3.72
CA PHE A 551 5.55 17.24 2.41
C PHE A 551 6.49 16.04 2.55
N ILE A 552 6.02 14.86 2.11
CA ILE A 552 6.80 13.62 2.13
C ILE A 552 7.90 13.72 1.07
N PRO A 553 9.15 13.33 1.36
CA PRO A 553 10.25 13.49 0.40
C PRO A 553 10.13 12.64 -0.88
N PHE A 554 9.04 11.90 -1.03
CA PHE A 554 8.70 11.11 -2.22
C PHE A 554 7.68 11.79 -3.14
N GLY A 555 7.26 13.03 -2.83
CA GLY A 555 6.52 13.87 -3.77
C GLY A 555 5.03 14.08 -3.51
N TRP A 556 4.53 13.87 -2.27
CA TRP A 556 3.14 14.21 -1.91
C TRP A 556 3.02 14.67 -0.46
N PHE A 557 1.88 15.28 -0.13
CA PHE A 557 1.59 15.71 1.24
C PHE A 557 0.95 14.58 2.06
N ALA A 558 1.48 14.34 3.25
CA ALA A 558 0.76 13.68 4.32
C ALA A 558 -0.19 14.64 5.02
N ASN A 559 -1.34 14.16 5.45
CA ASN A 559 -2.35 14.94 6.13
C ASN A 559 -3.00 14.14 7.28
N PRO A 560 -3.39 14.80 8.38
CA PRO A 560 -4.22 14.19 9.42
C PRO A 560 -5.69 14.09 8.96
N LEU A 561 -5.91 13.36 7.87
CA LEU A 561 -7.22 13.09 7.29
C LEU A 561 -7.55 11.60 7.41
N PRO A 562 -8.82 11.24 7.61
CA PRO A 562 -9.26 9.86 7.45
C PRO A 562 -8.80 9.30 6.11
N SER A 563 -8.12 8.18 6.16
CA SER A 563 -7.52 7.51 4.99
C SER A 563 -8.07 6.10 4.83
N THR A 564 -8.42 5.76 3.61
CA THR A 564 -8.87 4.42 3.24
C THR A 564 -7.82 3.39 3.55
N THR A 565 -6.58 3.64 3.16
CA THR A 565 -5.47 2.69 3.39
C THR A 565 -5.20 2.48 4.87
N SER A 566 -5.04 3.56 5.64
CA SER A 566 -4.82 3.48 7.08
C SER A 566 -5.92 2.68 7.78
N THR A 567 -7.16 2.96 7.42
CA THR A 567 -8.34 2.29 8.00
C THR A 567 -8.41 0.82 7.60
N ALA A 568 -8.08 0.49 6.34
CA ALA A 568 -8.03 -0.89 5.84
C ALA A 568 -6.94 -1.71 6.55
N TRP A 569 -5.74 -1.15 6.72
CA TRP A 569 -4.66 -1.83 7.43
C TRP A 569 -5.01 -2.16 8.88
N ILE A 570 -5.76 -1.31 9.58
CA ILE A 570 -6.23 -1.60 10.93
C ILE A 570 -7.21 -2.78 10.96
N ILE A 571 -8.10 -2.91 9.97
CA ILE A 571 -8.96 -4.10 9.86
C ILE A 571 -8.11 -5.35 9.64
N MET A 572 -7.15 -5.33 8.72
CA MET A 572 -6.27 -6.46 8.47
C MET A 572 -5.52 -6.88 9.75
N LEU A 573 -4.90 -5.93 10.45
CA LEU A 573 -4.20 -6.21 11.71
C LEU A 573 -5.14 -6.74 12.81
N ASN A 574 -6.37 -6.22 12.90
CA ASN A 574 -7.34 -6.65 13.90
C ASN A 574 -7.79 -8.11 13.71
N TYR A 575 -7.73 -8.60 12.48
CA TYR A 575 -8.06 -9.99 12.14
C TYR A 575 -6.83 -10.86 11.90
N ASP A 576 -5.65 -10.44 12.36
CA ASP A 576 -4.39 -11.18 12.24
C ASP A 576 -4.03 -11.55 10.80
N PHE A 577 -4.28 -10.62 9.88
CA PHE A 577 -4.15 -10.85 8.45
C PHE A 577 -2.95 -10.10 7.86
N ASN A 578 -1.99 -10.85 7.32
CA ASN A 578 -0.86 -10.32 6.56
C ASN A 578 -1.22 -10.23 5.07
N PRO A 579 -1.38 -9.04 4.48
CA PRO A 579 -1.80 -8.92 3.08
C PRO A 579 -0.78 -9.47 2.07
N PHE A 580 0.48 -9.61 2.45
CA PHE A 580 1.54 -10.10 1.56
C PHE A 580 1.61 -11.62 1.45
N THR A 581 0.84 -12.38 2.23
CA THR A 581 0.84 -13.84 2.23
C THR A 581 -0.54 -14.36 1.88
N LEU A 582 -0.66 -15.31 0.97
CA LEU A 582 -1.95 -15.88 0.58
C LEU A 582 -2.71 -16.41 1.80
N GLY A 583 -3.91 -15.86 2.02
CA GLY A 583 -4.73 -16.18 3.19
C GLY A 583 -4.27 -15.56 4.50
N GLY A 584 -3.31 -14.64 4.47
CA GLY A 584 -2.99 -13.74 5.59
C GLY A 584 -2.06 -14.30 6.66
N SER A 585 -1.37 -15.42 6.44
CA SER A 585 -0.46 -16.00 7.43
C SER A 585 0.80 -15.13 7.65
N TYR A 586 1.45 -15.30 8.82
CA TYR A 586 2.72 -14.66 9.13
C TYR A 586 3.93 -15.58 8.86
N GLU A 587 3.69 -16.70 8.18
CA GLU A 587 4.74 -17.63 7.77
C GLU A 587 5.55 -17.06 6.60
N ALA A 588 6.81 -17.48 6.48
CA ALA A 588 7.66 -17.04 5.38
C ALA A 588 7.22 -17.66 4.04
N HIS A 589 7.32 -16.90 2.97
CA HIS A 589 7.09 -17.39 1.61
C HIS A 589 8.16 -18.38 1.16
N PHE A 590 9.39 -18.09 1.54
CA PHE A 590 10.58 -18.79 1.07
C PHE A 590 11.26 -19.46 2.25
N THR A 591 11.55 -20.74 2.10
CA THR A 591 12.48 -21.47 2.97
C THR A 591 13.77 -21.68 2.20
N PRO A 592 14.95 -21.41 2.79
CA PRO A 592 16.22 -21.78 2.17
C PRO A 592 16.25 -23.29 1.91
N GLU A 593 16.77 -23.70 0.74
CA GLU A 593 17.05 -25.10 0.45
C GLU A 593 18.17 -25.63 1.33
#